data_7a6ef53c39392d6f0b574c885b14cf17
#
_entry.id   7a6ef53c39392d6f0b574c885b14cf17
#
_cell.length_a   1.000
_cell.length_b   1.000
_cell.length_c   1.000
_cell.angle_alpha   90.00
_cell.angle_beta   90.00
_cell.angle_gamma   90.00
#
_symmetry.space_group_name_H-M   'P 1'
#
loop_
_entity.id
_entity.type
_entity.pdbx_description
1 polymer ?
#
loop_
_entity_poly.entity_id
_entity_poly.type
_entity_poly.pdbx_seq_one_letter_code
_entity_poly.pdbx_strand_id
1 'polypeptide(L)'
;MLHTINPEILFLKQEDVIKAGLLDMKQILAVTEKTYAMLGQGLIKNPPKTNTSIPDKENWQSFFNAMPCYIGGDINIGSIKWAAESKKNATIPGIPYGIDISILSDPETVLPFCILDGTLITAMRTSAVGGLMAKYAAPSNADTACLVGAGVIGRTMISAVHEALPQIKTMYLCDIDVAKAEGIAKEYGDSLGVEIIPTSDSKAAALKSQLIVGETTAPKPFMDTSWLTPGCGLVSMHSNEVMEDVFLKADGIVADYWTQLKQHTNPLSKLTKEGKLDESQIMDLSELVLGTKRLRTSDDQFVAAASMGLGALDIMIAYQLYLNATEMGIGTKVNLWDKPLWE
;
A
#
# COMPACT_ATOMS: atom_id res chain seq x y z
N MET A 1 15.94 12.09 -39.43
CA MET A 1 14.57 11.64 -39.81
C MET A 1 13.69 12.05 -38.66
N LEU A 2 12.70 12.89 -38.87
CA LEU A 2 11.69 13.20 -37.89
C LEU A 2 10.94 11.87 -37.61
N HIS A 3 11.13 11.30 -36.44
CA HIS A 3 10.31 10.16 -36.02
C HIS A 3 8.88 10.66 -35.95
N THR A 4 8.00 10.05 -36.72
CA THR A 4 6.57 10.31 -36.63
C THR A 4 6.15 9.94 -35.21
N ILE A 5 5.85 10.95 -34.38
CA ILE A 5 5.39 10.74 -33.02
C ILE A 5 4.00 10.10 -33.12
N ASN A 6 3.84 8.90 -32.58
CA ASN A 6 2.55 8.23 -32.54
C ASN A 6 1.80 8.67 -31.27
N PRO A 7 0.67 9.39 -31.36
CA PRO A 7 -0.13 9.82 -30.22
C PRO A 7 -1.03 8.71 -29.66
N GLU A 8 -0.70 7.46 -29.92
CA GLU A 8 -1.46 6.29 -29.51
C GLU A 8 -1.24 5.99 -28.02
N ILE A 9 -2.34 5.87 -27.28
CA ILE A 9 -2.37 5.50 -25.88
C ILE A 9 -2.90 4.08 -25.75
N LEU A 10 -2.25 3.23 -24.96
CA LEU A 10 -2.79 1.96 -24.53
C LEU A 10 -3.72 2.18 -23.33
N PHE A 11 -5.01 1.90 -23.51
CA PHE A 11 -5.98 1.90 -22.43
C PHE A 11 -6.15 0.49 -21.88
N LEU A 12 -5.94 0.31 -20.56
CA LEU A 12 -6.10 -0.95 -19.85
C LEU A 12 -7.23 -0.83 -18.84
N LYS A 13 -8.33 -1.53 -19.07
CA LYS A 13 -9.42 -1.67 -18.09
C LYS A 13 -9.05 -2.67 -17.00
N GLN A 14 -9.87 -2.80 -15.97
CA GLN A 14 -9.59 -3.66 -14.81
C GLN A 14 -9.29 -5.11 -15.20
N GLU A 15 -10.05 -5.69 -16.12
CA GLU A 15 -9.79 -7.07 -16.57
C GLU A 15 -8.46 -7.23 -17.30
N ASP A 16 -8.00 -6.19 -17.98
CA ASP A 16 -6.70 -6.21 -18.67
C ASP A 16 -5.55 -6.15 -17.66
N VAL A 17 -5.63 -5.29 -16.64
CA VAL A 17 -4.61 -5.22 -15.59
C VAL A 17 -4.57 -6.50 -14.75
N ILE A 18 -5.72 -7.16 -14.52
CA ILE A 18 -5.77 -8.48 -13.86
C ILE A 18 -5.04 -9.52 -14.72
N LYS A 19 -5.35 -9.61 -16.02
CA LYS A 19 -4.67 -10.52 -16.94
C LYS A 19 -3.18 -10.25 -17.06
N ALA A 20 -2.77 -8.97 -16.99
CA ALA A 20 -1.37 -8.56 -17.00
C ALA A 20 -0.61 -8.92 -15.70
N GLY A 21 -1.24 -9.59 -14.73
CA GLY A 21 -0.59 -10.13 -13.54
C GLY A 21 -0.79 -9.29 -12.28
N LEU A 22 -1.77 -8.40 -12.23
CA LEU A 22 -2.03 -7.57 -11.03
C LEU A 22 -2.22 -8.41 -9.75
N LEU A 23 -2.83 -9.61 -9.85
CA LEU A 23 -3.10 -10.46 -8.68
C LEU A 23 -1.91 -11.34 -8.28
N ASP A 24 -0.79 -11.31 -8.98
CA ASP A 24 0.46 -11.97 -8.59
C ASP A 24 1.16 -11.16 -7.49
N MET A 25 0.88 -11.47 -6.23
CA MET A 25 1.44 -10.75 -5.08
C MET A 25 2.97 -10.85 -5.02
N LYS A 26 3.56 -11.92 -5.49
CA LYS A 26 5.02 -12.07 -5.55
C LYS A 26 5.64 -11.04 -6.49
N GLN A 27 5.05 -10.84 -7.68
CA GLN A 27 5.46 -9.78 -8.61
C GLN A 27 5.27 -8.40 -7.99
N ILE A 28 4.10 -8.16 -7.35
CA ILE A 28 3.79 -6.86 -6.75
C ILE A 28 4.76 -6.52 -5.60
N LEU A 29 5.10 -7.49 -4.75
CA LEU A 29 6.12 -7.32 -3.70
C LEU A 29 7.49 -6.98 -4.28
N ALA A 30 7.93 -7.67 -5.33
CA ALA A 30 9.20 -7.40 -5.98
C ALA A 30 9.26 -5.98 -6.56
N VAL A 31 8.18 -5.53 -7.22
CA VAL A 31 8.06 -4.16 -7.74
C VAL A 31 8.04 -3.14 -6.59
N THR A 32 7.36 -3.45 -5.48
CA THR A 32 7.30 -2.60 -4.29
C THR A 32 8.69 -2.44 -3.65
N GLU A 33 9.43 -3.53 -3.46
CA GLU A 33 10.80 -3.51 -2.92
C GLU A 33 11.74 -2.70 -3.84
N LYS A 34 11.66 -2.90 -5.17
CA LYS A 34 12.39 -2.11 -6.16
C LYS A 34 12.05 -0.62 -6.06
N THR A 35 10.78 -0.27 -5.85
CA THR A 35 10.35 1.12 -5.71
C THR A 35 10.99 1.79 -4.51
N TYR A 36 11.02 1.13 -3.35
CA TYR A 36 11.70 1.66 -2.17
C TYR A 36 13.21 1.75 -2.36
N ALA A 37 13.85 0.79 -3.03
CA ALA A 37 15.27 0.88 -3.37
C ALA A 37 15.56 2.12 -4.24
N MET A 38 14.76 2.35 -5.29
CA MET A 38 14.90 3.52 -6.17
C MET A 38 14.60 4.84 -5.44
N LEU A 39 13.63 4.84 -4.51
CA LEU A 39 13.33 6.00 -3.65
C LEU A 39 14.53 6.35 -2.79
N GLY A 40 15.13 5.37 -2.10
CA GLY A 40 16.32 5.55 -1.28
C GLY A 40 17.57 5.97 -2.06
N GLN A 41 17.66 5.63 -3.35
CA GLN A 41 18.69 6.09 -4.27
C GLN A 41 18.44 7.50 -4.83
N GLY A 42 17.30 8.13 -4.48
CA GLY A 42 16.95 9.46 -4.98
C GLY A 42 16.49 9.51 -6.44
N LEU A 43 16.19 8.37 -7.04
CA LEU A 43 15.73 8.26 -8.43
C LEU A 43 14.24 8.59 -8.61
N ILE A 44 13.49 8.67 -7.52
CA ILE A 44 12.04 8.95 -7.56
C ILE A 44 11.78 10.36 -7.04
N LYS A 45 11.00 11.14 -7.79
CA LYS A 45 10.39 12.39 -7.34
C LYS A 45 8.92 12.13 -7.04
N ASN A 46 8.57 12.12 -5.76
CA ASN A 46 7.20 11.89 -5.27
C ASN A 46 6.75 13.08 -4.41
N PRO A 47 6.26 14.16 -5.04
CA PRO A 47 5.76 15.30 -4.29
C PRO A 47 4.53 14.93 -3.46
N PRO A 48 4.21 15.72 -2.42
CA PRO A 48 2.99 15.50 -1.64
C PRO A 48 1.74 15.49 -2.52
N LYS A 49 0.80 14.61 -2.19
CA LYS A 49 -0.49 14.54 -2.86
C LYS A 49 -1.28 15.83 -2.67
N THR A 50 -1.90 16.32 -3.74
CA THR A 50 -2.83 17.45 -3.70
C THR A 50 -4.25 16.91 -3.53
N ASN A 51 -4.92 17.35 -2.46
CA ASN A 51 -6.27 16.90 -2.13
C ASN A 51 -7.31 17.98 -2.44
N THR A 52 -8.43 17.57 -3.02
CA THR A 52 -9.65 18.37 -3.15
C THR A 52 -10.80 17.60 -2.49
N SER A 53 -11.23 18.08 -1.33
CA SER A 53 -12.38 17.51 -0.63
C SER A 53 -13.67 18.18 -1.08
N ILE A 54 -14.69 17.38 -1.31
CA ILE A 54 -16.04 17.87 -1.58
C ILE A 54 -16.74 18.05 -0.24
N PRO A 55 -17.36 19.21 0.03
CA PRO A 55 -18.10 19.43 1.27
C PRO A 55 -19.16 18.36 1.49
N ASP A 56 -19.26 17.94 2.74
CA ASP A 56 -20.26 16.95 3.18
C ASP A 56 -21.68 17.48 2.87
N LYS A 57 -22.41 16.69 2.10
CA LYS A 57 -23.84 16.86 1.88
C LYS A 57 -24.53 15.63 2.43
N GLU A 58 -25.27 15.75 3.51
CA GLU A 58 -26.09 14.66 4.06
C GLU A 58 -25.26 13.44 4.50
N ASN A 59 -24.12 13.66 5.15
CA ASN A 59 -23.20 12.62 5.67
C ASN A 59 -22.44 11.81 4.60
N TRP A 60 -22.29 12.31 3.38
CA TRP A 60 -21.36 11.71 2.44
C TRP A 60 -20.16 12.63 2.16
N GLN A 61 -18.97 12.09 2.35
CA GLN A 61 -17.70 12.76 2.05
C GLN A 61 -17.08 12.12 0.82
N SER A 62 -16.66 12.97 -0.10
CA SER A 62 -15.87 12.58 -1.25
C SER A 62 -14.62 13.42 -1.33
N PHE A 63 -13.54 12.85 -1.81
CA PHE A 63 -12.33 13.59 -2.12
C PHE A 63 -11.67 13.06 -3.38
N PHE A 64 -10.82 13.92 -3.96
CA PHE A 64 -9.94 13.59 -5.07
C PHE A 64 -8.50 13.91 -4.69
N ASN A 65 -7.59 12.98 -4.98
CA ASN A 65 -6.16 13.16 -4.80
C ASN A 65 -5.46 13.12 -6.16
N ALA A 66 -4.73 14.18 -6.48
CA ALA A 66 -3.74 14.15 -7.56
C ALA A 66 -2.39 13.75 -6.95
N MET A 67 -1.80 12.67 -7.45
CA MET A 67 -0.55 12.11 -6.95
C MET A 67 0.45 11.99 -8.10
N PRO A 68 1.06 13.14 -8.56
CA PRO A 68 2.07 13.11 -9.60
C PRO A 68 3.35 12.50 -9.09
N CYS A 69 4.11 11.82 -9.97
CA CYS A 69 5.47 11.42 -9.68
C CYS A 69 6.31 11.28 -10.95
N TYR A 70 7.62 11.31 -10.77
CA TYR A 70 8.60 10.97 -11.79
C TYR A 70 9.44 9.82 -11.29
N ILE A 71 9.56 8.79 -12.10
CA ILE A 71 10.42 7.63 -11.90
C ILE A 71 11.59 7.76 -12.85
N GLY A 72 12.78 7.93 -12.32
CA GLY A 72 14.02 8.11 -13.09
C GLY A 72 14.75 6.80 -13.38
N GLY A 73 16.07 6.90 -13.61
CA GLY A 73 16.91 5.77 -14.00
C GLY A 73 16.48 5.16 -15.33
N ASP A 74 16.63 3.86 -15.48
CA ASP A 74 16.30 3.13 -16.71
C ASP A 74 14.78 3.08 -17.04
N ILE A 75 13.93 3.47 -16.08
CA ILE A 75 12.47 3.49 -16.27
C ILE A 75 12.04 4.76 -16.99
N ASN A 76 12.48 5.92 -16.52
CA ASN A 76 12.30 7.25 -17.10
C ASN A 76 10.86 7.56 -17.53
N ILE A 77 9.93 7.69 -16.57
CA ILE A 77 8.51 8.00 -16.82
C ILE A 77 8.01 9.16 -15.96
N GLY A 78 7.25 10.06 -16.58
CA GLY A 78 6.39 11.03 -15.91
C GLY A 78 4.99 10.44 -15.71
N SER A 79 4.31 10.76 -14.62
CA SER A 79 3.06 10.07 -14.31
C SER A 79 2.18 10.80 -13.31
N ILE A 80 0.93 10.39 -13.27
CA ILE A 80 -0.01 10.78 -12.23
C ILE A 80 -0.96 9.63 -11.90
N LYS A 81 -1.23 9.44 -10.60
CA LYS A 81 -2.41 8.73 -10.14
C LYS A 81 -3.49 9.76 -9.77
N TRP A 82 -4.67 9.60 -10.32
CA TRP A 82 -5.89 10.28 -9.90
C TRP A 82 -6.71 9.30 -9.07
N ALA A 83 -6.77 9.56 -7.75
CA ALA A 83 -7.45 8.70 -6.79
C ALA A 83 -8.65 9.42 -6.20
N ALA A 84 -9.80 8.76 -6.16
CA ALA A 84 -11.02 9.33 -5.59
C ALA A 84 -11.73 8.31 -4.68
N GLU A 85 -12.30 8.80 -3.59
CA GLU A 85 -13.10 8.00 -2.68
C GLU A 85 -14.40 8.71 -2.32
N SER A 86 -15.46 7.93 -2.12
CA SER A 86 -16.73 8.45 -1.64
C SER A 86 -17.42 7.46 -0.71
N LYS A 87 -17.77 7.92 0.49
CA LYS A 87 -18.60 7.13 1.42
C LYS A 87 -19.94 6.73 0.83
N LYS A 88 -20.50 7.55 -0.07
CA LYS A 88 -21.74 7.25 -0.77
C LYS A 88 -21.66 5.99 -1.62
N ASN A 89 -20.48 5.69 -2.19
CA ASN A 89 -20.29 4.51 -3.02
C ASN A 89 -20.58 3.21 -2.27
N ALA A 90 -20.35 3.16 -0.96
CA ALA A 90 -20.68 1.99 -0.13
C ALA A 90 -22.19 1.65 -0.14
N THR A 91 -23.05 2.59 -0.54
CA THR A 91 -24.51 2.39 -0.63
C THR A 91 -24.99 2.08 -2.05
N ILE A 92 -24.09 2.07 -3.04
CA ILE A 92 -24.43 1.86 -4.46
C ILE A 92 -23.89 0.51 -4.91
N PRO A 93 -24.74 -0.48 -5.20
CA PRO A 93 -24.28 -1.79 -5.65
C PRO A 93 -23.43 -1.69 -6.92
N GLY A 94 -22.32 -2.41 -6.96
CA GLY A 94 -21.43 -2.50 -8.13
C GLY A 94 -20.47 -1.32 -8.29
N ILE A 95 -20.49 -0.32 -7.40
CA ILE A 95 -19.51 0.78 -7.41
C ILE A 95 -18.51 0.59 -6.26
N PRO A 96 -17.20 0.51 -6.53
CA PRO A 96 -16.17 0.47 -5.50
C PRO A 96 -16.17 1.71 -4.63
N TYR A 97 -15.77 1.58 -3.35
CA TYR A 97 -15.62 2.69 -2.43
C TYR A 97 -14.63 3.76 -2.95
N GLY A 98 -13.49 3.32 -3.47
CA GLY A 98 -12.50 4.14 -4.16
C GLY A 98 -12.39 3.76 -5.63
N ILE A 99 -12.13 4.73 -6.49
CA ILE A 99 -11.93 4.54 -7.94
C ILE A 99 -10.71 5.36 -8.35
N ASP A 100 -9.75 4.69 -8.96
CA ASP A 100 -8.46 5.26 -9.30
C ASP A 100 -8.13 5.06 -10.76
N ILE A 101 -7.42 6.04 -11.35
CA ILE A 101 -6.86 5.97 -12.70
C ILE A 101 -5.39 6.39 -12.63
N SER A 102 -4.54 5.69 -13.37
CA SER A 102 -3.14 6.08 -13.56
C SER A 102 -2.86 6.46 -15.01
N ILE A 103 -2.03 7.48 -15.20
CA ILE A 103 -1.55 7.95 -16.51
C ILE A 103 -0.03 7.87 -16.50
N LEU A 104 0.55 7.20 -17.49
CA LEU A 104 1.99 7.10 -17.73
C LEU A 104 2.36 7.90 -18.97
N SER A 105 3.38 8.73 -18.87
CA SER A 105 3.82 9.63 -19.94
C SER A 105 5.32 9.56 -20.16
N ASP A 106 5.72 9.69 -21.39
CA ASP A 106 7.12 9.87 -21.80
C ASP A 106 7.59 11.27 -21.35
N PRO A 107 8.68 11.40 -20.56
CA PRO A 107 9.11 12.71 -20.05
C PRO A 107 9.80 13.59 -21.10
N GLU A 108 10.23 13.05 -22.26
CA GLU A 108 10.88 13.81 -23.31
C GLU A 108 9.87 14.49 -24.22
N THR A 109 8.80 13.75 -24.59
CA THR A 109 7.75 14.24 -25.49
C THR A 109 6.52 14.73 -24.75
N VAL A 110 6.42 14.43 -23.45
CA VAL A 110 5.27 14.61 -22.56
C VAL A 110 3.98 13.88 -23.01
N LEU A 111 4.09 13.01 -24.02
CA LEU A 111 2.97 12.22 -24.51
C LEU A 111 2.58 11.15 -23.51
N PRO A 112 1.29 11.01 -23.14
CA PRO A 112 0.82 9.85 -22.44
C PRO A 112 0.85 8.64 -23.39
N PHE A 113 1.38 7.51 -22.88
CA PHE A 113 1.43 6.27 -23.63
C PHE A 113 0.57 5.16 -23.02
N CYS A 114 0.12 5.33 -21.77
CA CYS A 114 -0.78 4.41 -21.10
C CYS A 114 -1.73 5.12 -20.15
N ILE A 115 -3.00 4.70 -20.15
CA ILE A 115 -4.01 5.04 -19.15
C ILE A 115 -4.60 3.71 -18.68
N LEU A 116 -4.67 3.49 -17.35
CA LEU A 116 -5.14 2.23 -16.80
C LEU A 116 -5.96 2.38 -15.53
N ASP A 117 -6.83 1.37 -15.27
CA ASP A 117 -7.52 1.23 -14.00
C ASP A 117 -6.51 1.07 -12.86
N GLY A 118 -6.62 1.92 -11.85
CA GLY A 118 -5.77 1.92 -10.66
C GLY A 118 -6.47 1.39 -9.41
N THR A 119 -7.75 1.05 -9.50
CA THR A 119 -8.60 0.75 -8.34
C THR A 119 -8.07 -0.44 -7.54
N LEU A 120 -7.83 -1.58 -8.19
CA LEU A 120 -7.26 -2.75 -7.53
C LEU A 120 -5.75 -2.63 -7.29
N ILE A 121 -5.04 -1.83 -8.08
CA ILE A 121 -3.61 -1.54 -7.82
C ILE A 121 -3.45 -0.99 -6.41
N THR A 122 -4.33 -0.10 -5.98
CA THR A 122 -4.29 0.47 -4.62
C THR A 122 -4.38 -0.59 -3.54
N ALA A 123 -5.24 -1.59 -3.66
CA ALA A 123 -5.33 -2.69 -2.71
C ALA A 123 -4.04 -3.53 -2.70
N MET A 124 -3.58 -3.93 -3.87
CA MET A 124 -2.42 -4.79 -4.03
C MET A 124 -1.12 -4.11 -3.54
N ARG A 125 -0.87 -2.83 -3.93
CA ARG A 125 0.34 -2.11 -3.51
C ARG A 125 0.31 -1.80 -2.01
N THR A 126 -0.86 -1.52 -1.42
CA THR A 126 -0.97 -1.24 0.01
C THR A 126 -0.62 -2.49 0.80
N SER A 127 -1.16 -3.63 0.42
CA SER A 127 -0.83 -4.91 1.05
C SER A 127 0.63 -5.30 0.83
N ALA A 128 1.20 -5.05 -0.36
CA ALA A 128 2.62 -5.31 -0.60
C ALA A 128 3.54 -4.46 0.30
N VAL A 129 3.18 -3.18 0.56
CA VAL A 129 3.90 -2.36 1.55
C VAL A 129 3.77 -2.97 2.94
N GLY A 130 2.56 -3.39 3.34
CA GLY A 130 2.33 -4.05 4.63
C GLY A 130 3.14 -5.33 4.78
N GLY A 131 3.16 -6.19 3.76
CA GLY A 131 3.99 -7.40 3.72
C GLY A 131 5.49 -7.11 3.80
N LEU A 132 5.96 -6.10 3.05
CA LEU A 132 7.36 -5.68 3.08
C LEU A 132 7.75 -5.11 4.46
N MET A 133 6.90 -4.29 5.08
CA MET A 133 7.12 -3.80 6.44
C MET A 133 7.08 -4.95 7.45
N ALA A 134 6.16 -5.90 7.30
CA ALA A 134 6.07 -7.09 8.14
C ALA A 134 7.34 -7.94 8.08
N LYS A 135 7.97 -8.07 6.90
CA LYS A 135 9.26 -8.77 6.71
C LYS A 135 10.37 -8.21 7.62
N TYR A 136 10.37 -6.89 7.86
CA TYR A 136 11.36 -6.25 8.72
C TYR A 136 10.91 -6.15 10.18
N ALA A 137 9.61 -6.09 10.43
CA ALA A 137 9.06 -5.91 11.78
C ALA A 137 8.89 -7.24 12.54
N ALA A 138 8.59 -8.34 11.88
CA ALA A 138 8.38 -9.63 12.52
C ALA A 138 9.67 -10.19 13.13
N PRO A 139 9.62 -10.86 14.30
CA PRO A 139 10.76 -11.64 14.80
C PRO A 139 11.02 -12.84 13.89
N SER A 140 12.26 -13.35 13.91
CA SER A 140 12.69 -14.42 12.99
C SER A 140 11.93 -15.73 13.18
N ASN A 141 11.39 -15.96 14.39
CA ASN A 141 10.61 -17.12 14.77
C ASN A 141 9.09 -16.93 14.64
N ALA A 142 8.63 -15.83 14.01
CA ALA A 142 7.21 -15.59 13.84
C ALA A 142 6.56 -16.70 13.00
N ASP A 143 5.53 -17.36 13.53
CA ASP A 143 4.72 -18.35 12.84
C ASP A 143 3.23 -18.01 12.84
N THR A 144 2.84 -16.97 13.58
CA THR A 144 1.45 -16.53 13.74
C THR A 144 1.31 -15.03 13.53
N ALA A 145 0.36 -14.63 12.69
CA ALA A 145 0.01 -13.23 12.42
C ALA A 145 -1.45 -12.92 12.78
N CYS A 146 -1.71 -11.68 13.21
CA CYS A 146 -3.04 -11.13 13.42
C CYS A 146 -3.25 -9.98 12.42
N LEU A 147 -4.19 -10.16 11.49
CA LEU A 147 -4.60 -9.18 10.50
C LEU A 147 -5.91 -8.53 10.98
N VAL A 148 -5.89 -7.23 11.27
CA VAL A 148 -7.03 -6.50 11.86
C VAL A 148 -7.68 -5.62 10.81
N GLY A 149 -8.81 -6.07 10.27
CA GLY A 149 -9.58 -5.48 9.19
C GLY A 149 -9.77 -6.45 8.03
N ALA A 150 -11.00 -6.95 7.82
CA ALA A 150 -11.35 -7.83 6.70
C ALA A 150 -12.02 -7.07 5.55
N GLY A 151 -11.42 -5.93 5.18
CA GLY A 151 -11.80 -5.15 4.02
C GLY A 151 -11.11 -5.63 2.72
N VAL A 152 -11.12 -4.78 1.69
CA VAL A 152 -10.44 -5.08 0.41
C VAL A 152 -8.93 -5.24 0.62
N ILE A 153 -8.32 -4.39 1.48
CA ILE A 153 -6.89 -4.48 1.81
C ILE A 153 -6.62 -5.73 2.66
N GLY A 154 -7.46 -6.02 3.68
CA GLY A 154 -7.30 -7.21 4.50
C GLY A 154 -7.33 -8.51 3.71
N ARG A 155 -8.19 -8.58 2.69
CA ARG A 155 -8.19 -9.70 1.74
C ARG A 155 -6.83 -9.88 1.06
N THR A 156 -6.25 -8.82 0.50
CA THR A 156 -4.97 -8.91 -0.23
C THR A 156 -3.76 -8.98 0.72
N MET A 157 -3.90 -8.56 1.98
CA MET A 157 -2.85 -8.63 3.00
C MET A 157 -2.48 -10.07 3.36
N ILE A 158 -3.44 -10.99 3.32
CA ILE A 158 -3.19 -12.42 3.53
C ILE A 158 -2.10 -12.91 2.56
N SER A 159 -2.27 -12.63 1.27
CA SER A 159 -1.28 -13.00 0.25
C SER A 159 0.05 -12.27 0.44
N ALA A 160 0.01 -10.99 0.83
CA ALA A 160 1.22 -10.20 1.02
C ALA A 160 2.06 -10.69 2.22
N VAL A 161 1.41 -11.01 3.34
CA VAL A 161 2.09 -11.58 4.52
C VAL A 161 2.60 -12.98 4.22
N HIS A 162 1.82 -13.81 3.51
CA HIS A 162 2.25 -15.15 3.10
C HIS A 162 3.50 -15.12 2.22
N GLU A 163 3.53 -14.26 1.19
CA GLU A 163 4.68 -14.15 0.29
C GLU A 163 5.92 -13.54 0.98
N ALA A 164 5.72 -12.55 1.85
CA ALA A 164 6.81 -11.87 2.54
C ALA A 164 7.40 -12.71 3.69
N LEU A 165 6.58 -13.55 4.33
CA LEU A 165 6.90 -14.33 5.54
C LEU A 165 6.38 -15.77 5.38
N PRO A 166 7.01 -16.60 4.52
CA PRO A 166 6.52 -17.95 4.21
C PRO A 166 6.55 -18.91 5.41
N GLN A 167 7.20 -18.53 6.53
CA GLN A 167 7.19 -19.31 7.77
C GLN A 167 5.90 -19.13 8.60
N ILE A 168 5.04 -18.13 8.30
CA ILE A 168 3.75 -17.95 8.97
C ILE A 168 2.84 -19.12 8.63
N LYS A 169 2.33 -19.79 9.66
CA LYS A 169 1.47 -20.98 9.57
C LYS A 169 0.02 -20.67 9.88
N THR A 170 -0.22 -19.67 10.74
CA THR A 170 -1.55 -19.29 11.19
C THR A 170 -1.74 -17.79 11.05
N MET A 171 -2.86 -17.38 10.46
CA MET A 171 -3.28 -15.99 10.36
C MET A 171 -4.67 -15.82 10.99
N TYR A 172 -4.77 -15.05 12.06
CA TYR A 172 -6.05 -14.57 12.55
C TYR A 172 -6.53 -13.43 11.67
N LEU A 173 -7.68 -13.59 11.01
CA LEU A 173 -8.31 -12.52 10.24
C LEU A 173 -9.45 -11.93 11.07
N CYS A 174 -9.28 -10.68 11.47
CA CYS A 174 -10.17 -10.04 12.44
C CYS A 174 -11.01 -8.95 11.80
N ASP A 175 -12.31 -8.97 12.07
CA ASP A 175 -13.23 -7.86 11.74
C ASP A 175 -14.35 -7.79 12.77
N ILE A 176 -14.88 -6.58 13.01
CA ILE A 176 -16.08 -6.39 13.85
C ILE A 176 -17.29 -7.14 13.26
N ASP A 177 -17.34 -7.26 11.93
CA ASP A 177 -18.26 -8.11 11.20
C ASP A 177 -17.55 -9.43 10.84
N VAL A 178 -17.60 -10.40 11.73
CA VAL A 178 -16.91 -11.69 11.57
C VAL A 178 -17.29 -12.41 10.28
N ALA A 179 -18.52 -12.20 9.77
CA ALA A 179 -18.98 -12.85 8.54
C ALA A 179 -18.13 -12.44 7.31
N LYS A 180 -17.58 -11.22 7.30
CA LYS A 180 -16.62 -10.80 6.26
C LYS A 180 -15.34 -11.60 6.35
N ALA A 181 -14.78 -11.75 7.55
CA ALA A 181 -13.57 -12.53 7.78
C ALA A 181 -13.79 -14.01 7.42
N GLU A 182 -14.93 -14.60 7.77
CA GLU A 182 -15.31 -15.96 7.40
C GLU A 182 -15.42 -16.15 5.87
N GLY A 183 -16.03 -15.17 5.19
CA GLY A 183 -16.14 -15.17 3.73
C GLY A 183 -14.78 -15.18 3.04
N ILE A 184 -13.86 -14.34 3.48
CA ILE A 184 -12.49 -14.28 2.95
C ILE A 184 -11.70 -15.53 3.29
N ALA A 185 -11.77 -16.01 4.53
CA ALA A 185 -11.09 -17.24 4.94
C ALA A 185 -11.52 -18.44 4.08
N LYS A 186 -12.83 -18.55 3.81
CA LYS A 186 -13.38 -19.58 2.92
C LYS A 186 -12.90 -19.43 1.46
N GLU A 187 -12.77 -18.21 0.96
CA GLU A 187 -12.32 -17.95 -0.41
C GLU A 187 -10.86 -18.36 -0.61
N TYR A 188 -9.99 -18.04 0.34
CA TYR A 188 -8.59 -18.48 0.29
C TYR A 188 -8.48 -19.98 0.53
N GLY A 189 -9.31 -20.55 1.42
CA GLY A 189 -9.33 -21.97 1.73
C GLY A 189 -7.93 -22.55 1.96
N ASP A 190 -7.67 -23.71 1.36
CA ASP A 190 -6.38 -24.39 1.47
C ASP A 190 -5.34 -23.90 0.44
N SER A 191 -5.67 -22.90 -0.38
CA SER A 191 -4.84 -22.50 -1.53
C SER A 191 -3.45 -22.01 -1.17
N LEU A 192 -3.28 -21.40 0.01
CA LEU A 192 -2.01 -20.88 0.48
C LEU A 192 -1.25 -21.81 1.45
N GLY A 193 -1.86 -22.91 1.91
CA GLY A 193 -1.27 -23.79 2.91
C GLY A 193 -1.08 -23.13 4.29
N VAL A 194 -1.82 -22.05 4.58
CA VAL A 194 -1.84 -21.30 5.84
C VAL A 194 -3.22 -21.43 6.46
N GLU A 195 -3.27 -21.71 7.76
CA GLU A 195 -4.53 -21.70 8.50
C GLU A 195 -5.03 -20.27 8.71
N ILE A 196 -6.21 -19.95 8.17
CA ILE A 196 -6.84 -18.64 8.35
C ILE A 196 -8.00 -18.78 9.34
N ILE A 197 -7.88 -18.14 10.49
CA ILE A 197 -8.85 -18.20 11.60
C ILE A 197 -9.62 -16.88 11.67
N PRO A 198 -10.90 -16.85 11.22
CA PRO A 198 -11.73 -15.66 11.34
C PRO A 198 -12.16 -15.42 12.78
N THR A 199 -12.15 -14.17 13.26
CA THR A 199 -12.57 -13.81 14.61
C THR A 199 -13.00 -12.36 14.70
N SER A 200 -13.88 -12.04 15.68
CA SER A 200 -14.21 -10.65 16.05
C SER A 200 -13.39 -10.16 17.26
N ASP A 201 -12.68 -11.04 17.96
CA ASP A 201 -11.85 -10.67 19.12
C ASP A 201 -10.39 -10.44 18.66
N SER A 202 -10.17 -9.28 18.04
CA SER A 202 -8.88 -8.90 17.51
C SER A 202 -7.79 -8.76 18.57
N LYS A 203 -8.15 -8.33 19.79
CA LYS A 203 -7.17 -8.23 20.89
C LYS A 203 -6.72 -9.61 21.38
N ALA A 204 -7.62 -10.55 21.55
CA ALA A 204 -7.25 -11.91 21.94
C ALA A 204 -6.42 -12.61 20.85
N ALA A 205 -6.69 -12.32 19.57
CA ALA A 205 -5.91 -12.78 18.43
C ALA A 205 -4.49 -12.16 18.42
N ALA A 206 -4.38 -10.84 18.62
CA ALA A 206 -3.11 -10.13 18.71
C ALA A 206 -2.20 -10.70 19.83
N LEU A 207 -2.77 -10.99 20.99
CA LEU A 207 -2.03 -11.60 22.12
C LEU A 207 -1.55 -13.04 21.89
N LYS A 208 -1.97 -13.68 20.79
CA LYS A 208 -1.51 -15.00 20.34
C LYS A 208 -0.54 -14.92 19.17
N SER A 209 -0.23 -13.70 18.69
CA SER A 209 0.50 -13.47 17.44
C SER A 209 1.83 -12.78 17.70
N GLN A 210 2.85 -13.11 16.90
CA GLN A 210 4.13 -12.42 16.89
C GLN A 210 4.16 -11.24 15.88
N LEU A 211 3.19 -11.19 14.98
CA LEU A 211 3.00 -10.08 14.03
C LEU A 211 1.56 -9.59 14.09
N ILE A 212 1.38 -8.29 14.19
CA ILE A 212 0.08 -7.63 14.13
C ILE A 212 0.10 -6.67 12.94
N VAL A 213 -0.89 -6.75 12.06
CA VAL A 213 -1.07 -5.81 10.94
C VAL A 213 -2.46 -5.19 11.04
N GLY A 214 -2.50 -3.86 11.23
CA GLY A 214 -3.74 -3.09 11.25
C GLY A 214 -4.01 -2.45 9.89
N GLU A 215 -5.23 -2.65 9.35
CA GLU A 215 -5.67 -2.18 8.03
C GLU A 215 -7.15 -1.80 8.04
N THR A 216 -7.53 -1.06 9.08
CA THR A 216 -8.94 -0.70 9.34
C THR A 216 -9.27 0.72 8.87
N THR A 217 -10.56 0.99 8.77
CA THR A 217 -11.11 2.34 8.60
C THR A 217 -11.57 2.94 9.93
N ALA A 218 -11.01 2.48 11.06
CA ALA A 218 -11.37 2.98 12.39
C ALA A 218 -11.17 4.49 12.49
N PRO A 219 -12.16 5.24 13.03
CA PRO A 219 -12.09 6.69 13.05
C PRO A 219 -11.15 7.25 14.13
N LYS A 220 -10.71 6.39 15.07
CA LYS A 220 -9.83 6.74 16.20
C LYS A 220 -8.88 5.60 16.51
N PRO A 221 -7.68 5.91 17.05
CA PRO A 221 -6.76 4.90 17.54
C PRO A 221 -7.40 4.00 18.62
N PHE A 222 -7.13 2.70 18.54
CA PHE A 222 -7.71 1.71 19.47
C PHE A 222 -6.71 0.64 19.91
N MET A 223 -5.59 0.44 19.20
CA MET A 223 -4.53 -0.46 19.61
C MET A 223 -3.53 0.25 20.51
N ASP A 224 -3.48 -0.15 21.76
CA ASP A 224 -2.57 0.33 22.80
C ASP A 224 -1.51 -0.73 23.15
N THR A 225 -0.62 -0.42 24.09
CA THR A 225 0.45 -1.35 24.52
C THR A 225 -0.07 -2.65 25.16
N SER A 226 -1.34 -2.74 25.54
CA SER A 226 -1.94 -3.98 26.08
C SER A 226 -2.27 -5.03 25.01
N TRP A 227 -2.08 -4.70 23.73
CA TRP A 227 -2.19 -5.63 22.60
C TRP A 227 -0.89 -6.36 22.30
N LEU A 228 0.22 -5.90 22.89
CA LEU A 228 1.56 -6.31 22.50
C LEU A 228 2.06 -7.48 23.34
N THR A 229 2.64 -8.47 22.68
CA THR A 229 3.44 -9.51 23.29
C THR A 229 4.94 -9.15 23.23
N PRO A 230 5.80 -9.67 24.13
CA PRO A 230 7.24 -9.45 24.03
C PRO A 230 7.78 -9.87 22.65
N GLY A 231 8.60 -9.02 22.06
CA GLY A 231 9.23 -9.29 20.77
C GLY A 231 8.32 -9.20 19.55
N CYS A 232 7.04 -8.86 19.67
CA CYS A 232 6.15 -8.79 18.52
C CYS A 232 6.53 -7.65 17.56
N GLY A 233 6.08 -7.76 16.30
CA GLY A 233 6.05 -6.68 15.32
C GLY A 233 4.64 -6.15 15.16
N LEU A 234 4.49 -4.82 15.02
CA LEU A 234 3.23 -4.18 14.70
C LEU A 234 3.37 -3.30 13.46
N VAL A 235 2.50 -3.50 12.48
CA VAL A 235 2.42 -2.70 11.24
C VAL A 235 1.04 -2.02 11.19
N SER A 236 0.99 -0.69 11.12
CA SER A 236 -0.24 0.07 10.95
C SER A 236 -0.29 0.70 9.56
N MET A 237 -1.23 0.25 8.73
CA MET A 237 -1.36 0.69 7.34
C MET A 237 -2.04 2.05 7.21
N HIS A 238 -2.81 2.45 8.20
CA HIS A 238 -3.49 3.74 8.22
C HIS A 238 -2.91 4.74 9.22
N SER A 239 -1.87 4.35 9.98
CA SER A 239 -1.19 5.12 11.05
C SER A 239 -2.08 5.73 12.15
N ASN A 240 -3.40 5.73 12.01
CA ASN A 240 -4.36 6.20 13.02
C ASN A 240 -5.03 5.08 13.82
N GLU A 241 -4.59 3.83 13.66
CA GLU A 241 -5.12 2.67 14.38
C GLU A 241 -4.47 2.49 15.75
N VAL A 242 -3.24 2.99 15.86
CA VAL A 242 -2.30 2.76 16.96
C VAL A 242 -2.21 3.99 17.86
N MET A 243 -2.27 3.78 19.17
CA MET A 243 -2.11 4.85 20.15
C MET A 243 -0.64 5.28 20.30
N GLU A 244 -0.43 6.48 20.83
CA GLU A 244 0.90 7.08 21.00
C GLU A 244 1.85 6.25 21.86
N ASP A 245 1.32 5.58 22.90
CA ASP A 245 2.08 4.77 23.85
C ASP A 245 2.79 3.58 23.19
N VAL A 246 2.24 3.07 22.08
CA VAL A 246 2.85 1.99 21.29
C VAL A 246 4.17 2.46 20.66
N PHE A 247 4.17 3.65 20.03
CA PHE A 247 5.40 4.18 19.44
C PHE A 247 6.44 4.58 20.49
N LEU A 248 6.00 5.09 21.66
CA LEU A 248 6.90 5.41 22.78
C LEU A 248 7.55 4.18 23.39
N LYS A 249 6.91 3.02 23.28
CA LYS A 249 7.44 1.73 23.80
C LYS A 249 8.31 0.99 22.78
N ALA A 250 8.24 1.34 21.50
CA ALA A 250 8.93 0.61 20.44
C ALA A 250 10.45 0.74 20.54
N ASP A 251 11.15 -0.39 20.44
CA ASP A 251 12.62 -0.46 20.35
C ASP A 251 13.12 -0.04 18.96
N GLY A 252 12.28 -0.17 17.93
CA GLY A 252 12.53 0.27 16.57
C GLY A 252 11.27 0.79 15.92
N ILE A 253 11.39 1.90 15.18
CA ILE A 253 10.26 2.51 14.46
C ILE A 253 10.64 2.69 12.99
N VAL A 254 9.74 2.26 12.10
CA VAL A 254 9.88 2.48 10.66
C VAL A 254 8.64 3.17 10.09
N ALA A 255 8.87 4.15 9.22
CA ALA A 255 7.88 4.76 8.36
C ALA A 255 8.06 4.26 6.93
N ASP A 256 6.98 4.10 6.18
CA ASP A 256 7.08 3.81 4.74
C ASP A 256 7.83 4.94 4.01
N TYR A 257 7.51 6.19 4.31
CA TYR A 257 8.23 7.39 3.85
C TYR A 257 7.99 8.54 4.84
N TRP A 258 8.95 8.76 5.75
CA TRP A 258 8.81 9.73 6.83
C TRP A 258 8.57 11.15 6.34
N THR A 259 9.24 11.56 5.27
CA THR A 259 9.08 12.89 4.67
C THR A 259 7.62 13.22 4.33
N GLN A 260 6.84 12.24 3.89
CA GLN A 260 5.42 12.42 3.60
C GLN A 260 4.56 12.18 4.85
N LEU A 261 4.83 11.12 5.61
CA LEU A 261 4.03 10.73 6.78
C LEU A 261 3.97 11.85 7.83
N LYS A 262 5.08 12.55 8.08
CA LYS A 262 5.14 13.66 9.06
C LYS A 262 4.31 14.89 8.68
N GLN A 263 3.88 15.02 7.43
CA GLN A 263 3.03 16.14 6.98
C GLN A 263 1.55 15.91 7.30
N HIS A 264 1.18 14.68 7.62
CA HIS A 264 -0.18 14.30 7.98
C HIS A 264 -0.35 14.21 9.50
N THR A 265 -1.58 14.47 9.96
CA THR A 265 -1.90 14.29 11.39
C THR A 265 -2.07 12.80 11.69
N ASN A 266 -1.17 12.26 12.47
CA ASN A 266 -1.17 10.88 12.96
C ASN A 266 -0.41 10.82 14.30
N PRO A 267 -0.54 9.74 15.10
CA PRO A 267 0.12 9.64 16.41
C PRO A 267 1.63 9.83 16.35
N LEU A 268 2.31 9.26 15.34
CA LEU A 268 3.76 9.36 15.22
C LEU A 268 4.22 10.80 14.91
N SER A 269 3.56 11.49 13.96
CA SER A 269 3.87 12.88 13.64
C SER A 269 3.54 13.85 14.78
N LYS A 270 2.54 13.50 15.61
CA LYS A 270 2.20 14.28 16.80
C LYS A 270 3.30 14.17 17.86
N LEU A 271 3.76 12.95 18.15
CA LEU A 271 4.84 12.70 19.11
C LEU A 271 6.12 13.46 18.77
N THR A 272 6.50 13.49 17.49
CA THR A 272 7.69 14.22 17.05
C THR A 272 7.50 15.74 17.15
N LYS A 273 6.34 16.27 16.76
CA LYS A 273 6.02 17.70 16.90
C LYS A 273 5.98 18.18 18.37
N GLU A 274 5.56 17.31 19.28
CA GLU A 274 5.53 17.58 20.73
C GLU A 274 6.89 17.35 21.41
N GLY A 275 7.90 16.91 20.68
CA GLY A 275 9.25 16.63 21.20
C GLY A 275 9.29 15.40 22.14
N LYS A 276 8.27 14.54 22.09
CA LYS A 276 8.21 13.30 22.88
C LYS A 276 8.96 12.14 22.22
N LEU A 277 9.18 12.23 20.92
CA LEU A 277 9.93 11.27 20.11
C LEU A 277 10.86 12.05 19.17
N ASP A 278 12.15 11.66 19.14
CA ASP A 278 13.12 12.26 18.21
C ASP A 278 12.94 11.66 16.82
N GLU A 279 12.87 12.51 15.76
CA GLU A 279 12.75 12.04 14.37
C GLU A 279 13.89 11.11 13.96
N SER A 280 15.09 11.23 14.56
CA SER A 280 16.24 10.36 14.28
C SER A 280 16.01 8.88 14.67
N GLN A 281 15.01 8.60 15.52
CA GLN A 281 14.62 7.25 15.91
C GLN A 281 13.73 6.57 14.86
N ILE A 282 13.22 7.33 13.88
CA ILE A 282 12.36 6.82 12.82
C ILE A 282 13.22 6.51 11.60
N MET A 283 13.14 5.27 11.12
CA MET A 283 13.81 4.82 9.91
C MET A 283 12.84 4.89 8.73
N ASP A 284 13.35 5.21 7.54
CA ASP A 284 12.58 5.03 6.31
C ASP A 284 12.67 3.57 5.82
N LEU A 285 11.58 3.04 5.28
CA LEU A 285 11.56 1.69 4.72
C LEU A 285 12.62 1.51 3.61
N SER A 286 12.90 2.57 2.85
CA SER A 286 13.95 2.59 1.84
C SER A 286 15.35 2.32 2.40
N GLU A 287 15.65 2.76 3.63
CA GLU A 287 16.93 2.50 4.29
C GLU A 287 17.10 1.03 4.67
N LEU A 288 15.99 0.38 5.05
CA LEU A 288 15.95 -1.05 5.35
C LEU A 288 16.11 -1.89 4.08
N VAL A 289 15.41 -1.50 3.00
CA VAL A 289 15.50 -2.18 1.69
C VAL A 289 16.91 -2.09 1.12
N LEU A 290 17.57 -0.94 1.26
CA LEU A 290 18.97 -0.76 0.83
C LEU A 290 19.99 -1.42 1.79
N GLY A 291 19.54 -1.91 2.95
CA GLY A 291 20.41 -2.50 3.95
C GLY A 291 21.35 -1.50 4.66
N THR A 292 21.07 -0.20 4.54
CA THR A 292 21.85 0.87 5.18
C THR A 292 21.55 1.00 6.67
N LYS A 293 20.35 0.59 7.08
CA LYS A 293 19.93 0.47 8.49
C LYS A 293 19.34 -0.90 8.78
N ARG A 294 19.28 -1.24 10.05
CA ARG A 294 18.67 -2.48 10.55
C ARG A 294 17.64 -2.11 11.61
N LEU A 295 16.39 -2.51 11.40
CA LEU A 295 15.27 -2.18 12.27
C LEU A 295 15.26 -3.06 13.54
N ARG A 296 15.50 -4.35 13.37
CA ARG A 296 15.53 -5.36 14.45
C ARG A 296 16.92 -5.97 14.56
N THR A 297 17.45 -6.04 15.78
CA THR A 297 18.75 -6.66 16.09
C THR A 297 18.62 -7.88 17.01
N SER A 298 17.46 -8.05 17.66
CA SER A 298 17.09 -9.19 18.51
C SER A 298 15.61 -9.50 18.37
N ASP A 299 15.22 -10.76 18.50
CA ASP A 299 13.82 -11.19 18.46
C ASP A 299 13.00 -10.73 19.68
N ASP A 300 13.65 -10.29 20.76
CA ASP A 300 12.98 -9.75 21.95
C ASP A 300 12.52 -8.29 21.78
N GLN A 301 13.00 -7.60 20.74
CA GLN A 301 12.64 -6.20 20.50
C GLN A 301 11.20 -6.07 19.99
N PHE A 302 10.45 -5.11 20.52
CA PHE A 302 9.19 -4.69 19.96
C PHE A 302 9.43 -3.63 18.87
N VAL A 303 8.90 -3.87 17.68
CA VAL A 303 9.04 -2.98 16.51
C VAL A 303 7.70 -2.49 16.05
N ALA A 304 7.60 -1.19 15.77
CA ALA A 304 6.39 -0.55 15.24
C ALA A 304 6.65 0.05 13.84
N ALA A 305 5.72 -0.17 12.94
CA ALA A 305 5.77 0.33 11.57
C ALA A 305 4.51 1.15 11.25
N ALA A 306 4.66 2.27 10.56
CA ALA A 306 3.57 3.15 10.16
C ALA A 306 3.63 3.48 8.67
N SER A 307 2.50 3.34 7.96
CA SER A 307 2.38 3.61 6.52
C SER A 307 1.40 4.75 6.22
N MET A 308 1.64 5.44 5.10
CA MET A 308 0.77 6.45 4.50
C MET A 308 0.54 6.19 3.01
N GLY A 309 1.44 5.47 2.36
CA GLY A 309 1.42 5.17 0.94
C GLY A 309 1.98 6.28 0.05
N LEU A 310 2.52 5.90 -1.09
CA LEU A 310 3.17 6.77 -2.09
C LEU A 310 2.55 6.56 -3.47
N GLY A 311 2.35 7.62 -4.24
CA GLY A 311 1.93 7.53 -5.63
C GLY A 311 2.90 6.74 -6.51
N ALA A 312 4.19 6.84 -6.22
CA ALA A 312 5.22 6.09 -6.94
C ALA A 312 5.04 4.57 -6.92
N LEU A 313 4.47 4.01 -5.83
CA LEU A 313 4.16 2.57 -5.74
C LEU A 313 3.09 2.17 -6.76
N ASP A 314 2.01 2.96 -6.83
CA ASP A 314 0.93 2.73 -7.80
C ASP A 314 1.47 2.80 -9.24
N ILE A 315 2.34 3.77 -9.52
CA ILE A 315 2.90 4.01 -10.84
C ILE A 315 3.91 2.93 -11.25
N MET A 316 4.76 2.47 -10.36
CA MET A 316 5.71 1.40 -10.67
C MET A 316 5.00 0.09 -10.99
N ILE A 317 3.92 -0.22 -10.26
CA ILE A 317 3.07 -1.37 -10.55
C ILE A 317 2.34 -1.16 -11.89
N ALA A 318 1.74 0.03 -12.10
CA ALA A 318 1.09 0.37 -13.35
C ALA A 318 2.03 0.21 -14.56
N TYR A 319 3.28 0.63 -14.41
CA TYR A 319 4.31 0.46 -15.46
C TYR A 319 4.65 -1.01 -15.71
N GLN A 320 4.79 -1.82 -14.66
CA GLN A 320 5.00 -3.27 -14.82
C GLN A 320 3.83 -3.93 -15.56
N LEU A 321 2.59 -3.57 -15.20
CA LEU A 321 1.38 -4.09 -15.86
C LEU A 321 1.29 -3.62 -17.32
N TYR A 322 1.70 -2.38 -17.61
CA TYR A 322 1.81 -1.88 -18.98
C TYR A 322 2.79 -2.71 -19.83
N LEU A 323 3.97 -3.03 -19.28
CA LEU A 323 4.95 -3.86 -19.96
C LEU A 323 4.40 -5.26 -20.25
N ASN A 324 3.80 -5.91 -19.25
CA ASN A 324 3.19 -7.22 -19.38
C ASN A 324 2.04 -7.20 -20.40
N ALA A 325 1.16 -6.20 -20.33
CA ALA A 325 0.02 -6.05 -21.26
C ALA A 325 0.52 -5.84 -22.72
N THR A 326 1.58 -5.06 -22.89
CA THR A 326 2.19 -4.82 -24.21
C THR A 326 2.78 -6.10 -24.80
N GLU A 327 3.50 -6.90 -23.99
CA GLU A 327 4.04 -8.20 -24.39
C GLU A 327 2.92 -9.19 -24.74
N MET A 328 1.82 -9.18 -23.99
CA MET A 328 0.66 -10.04 -24.22
C MET A 328 -0.25 -9.56 -25.37
N GLY A 329 -0.06 -8.34 -25.87
CA GLY A 329 -0.90 -7.74 -26.91
C GLY A 329 -2.34 -7.45 -26.44
N ILE A 330 -2.56 -7.15 -25.16
CA ILE A 330 -3.89 -6.84 -24.59
C ILE A 330 -4.05 -5.35 -24.34
N GLY A 331 -5.30 -4.90 -24.21
CA GLY A 331 -5.68 -3.51 -24.06
C GLY A 331 -6.29 -2.91 -25.31
N THR A 332 -6.76 -1.69 -25.20
CA THR A 332 -7.38 -0.93 -26.30
C THR A 332 -6.51 0.26 -26.68
N LYS A 333 -6.16 0.39 -27.95
CA LYS A 333 -5.39 1.52 -28.45
C LYS A 333 -6.33 2.68 -28.80
N VAL A 334 -6.01 3.87 -28.32
CA VAL A 334 -6.77 5.09 -28.53
C VAL A 334 -5.83 6.21 -28.95
N ASN A 335 -6.14 6.92 -30.02
CA ASN A 335 -5.38 8.09 -30.45
C ASN A 335 -5.86 9.33 -29.73
N LEU A 336 -4.95 10.20 -29.27
CA LEU A 336 -5.29 11.52 -28.76
C LEU A 336 -5.75 12.45 -29.88
N TRP A 337 -5.16 12.31 -31.08
CA TRP A 337 -5.50 13.04 -32.31
C TRP A 337 -5.00 12.27 -33.53
N ASP A 338 -5.61 12.52 -34.67
CA ASP A 338 -5.11 12.07 -35.96
C ASP A 338 -4.02 13.03 -36.47
N LYS A 339 -4.25 14.33 -36.29
CA LYS A 339 -3.32 15.41 -36.58
C LYS A 339 -3.53 16.54 -35.57
N PRO A 340 -2.47 17.08 -34.91
CA PRO A 340 -2.63 18.24 -34.06
C PRO A 340 -3.12 19.44 -34.87
N LEU A 341 -4.06 20.23 -34.31
CA LEU A 341 -4.63 21.39 -35.01
C LEU A 341 -3.61 22.52 -35.11
N TRP A 342 -2.79 22.67 -34.10
CA TRP A 342 -1.71 23.66 -34.00
C TRP A 342 -0.40 22.95 -33.65
N GLU A 343 0.70 23.35 -34.28
CA GLU A 343 2.09 22.86 -34.06
C GLU A 343 2.96 23.98 -33.50
#